data_2608db665014beeeaf641fe4a04a3849
#
_entry.id   2608db665014beeeaf641fe4a04a3849
#
_cell.length_a   1.000
_cell.length_b   1.000
_cell.length_c   1.000
_cell.angle_alpha   90.00
_cell.angle_beta   90.00
_cell.angle_gamma   90.00
#
_symmetry.space_group_name_H-M   'P 1'
#
loop_
_entity.id
_entity.type
_entity.pdbx_description
1 polymer ?
#
loop_
_entity_poly.entity_id
_entity_poly.type
_entity_poly.pdbx_seq_one_letter_code
_entity_poly.pdbx_strand_id
1 'polypeptide(L)'
;MQAAAVDNPRLPLRPVLVWAALVAIISGLGLIPFYAFVPDLSKFTGNLPAAQLALLGIAVELAAVGPSLAAILVAWRMPGAGGARSLFRQFRHWRVHPIWYLIALLLPIPILLAADVIWMALGRQSLVWLTVPGAIPFTIGAALVPPLGEEFGWRGFAQPRLQRRLGVFVPGGSKLFLPSDVAQTYIRLISTAVIYAWIYNSTGGSLPAVMVAHAAHNIHSGFIPGASVDPRHLGPLLGALCYAAAAIVIVLATNRGTLTRRLQASHRALRRGGT
;
A
#
# COMPACT_ATOMS: atom_id res chain seq x y z
N MET A 1 -11.93 23.46 -10.04
CA MET A 1 -10.66 23.88 -9.41
C MET A 1 -9.55 23.01 -9.94
N GLN A 2 -8.63 23.60 -10.69
CA GLN A 2 -7.56 22.91 -11.40
C GLN A 2 -6.59 22.22 -10.44
N ALA A 3 -6.13 21.06 -10.84
CA ALA A 3 -5.00 20.36 -10.26
C ALA A 3 -3.73 21.23 -10.39
N ALA A 4 -3.51 22.10 -9.42
CA ALA A 4 -2.35 22.99 -9.33
C ALA A 4 -1.02 22.23 -9.00
N ALA A 5 -0.98 20.95 -9.33
CA ALA A 5 0.20 20.10 -9.05
C ALA A 5 1.03 19.76 -10.30
N VAL A 6 0.64 20.23 -11.49
CA VAL A 6 1.25 19.77 -12.76
C VAL A 6 2.43 20.62 -13.20
N ASP A 7 2.54 21.88 -12.78
CA ASP A 7 3.50 22.83 -13.38
C ASP A 7 4.68 23.28 -12.52
N ASN A 8 5.01 22.63 -11.39
CA ASN A 8 6.22 22.97 -10.66
C ASN A 8 7.35 21.97 -11.00
N PRO A 9 8.34 22.36 -11.81
CA PRO A 9 9.15 21.41 -12.58
C PRO A 9 10.14 20.56 -11.80
N ARG A 10 10.44 20.80 -10.54
CA ARG A 10 11.44 19.98 -9.84
C ARG A 10 11.32 20.06 -8.31
N LEU A 11 10.47 19.24 -7.71
CA LEU A 11 10.61 19.02 -6.27
C LEU A 11 11.97 18.35 -6.00
N PRO A 12 12.80 18.88 -5.07
CA PRO A 12 14.11 18.34 -4.80
C PRO A 12 14.02 16.91 -4.24
N LEU A 13 14.96 16.01 -4.63
CA LEU A 13 15.03 14.63 -4.10
C LEU A 13 15.55 14.56 -2.67
N ARG A 14 16.36 15.55 -2.26
CA ARG A 14 16.95 15.57 -0.92
C ARG A 14 15.95 15.32 0.20
N PRO A 15 14.74 15.93 0.23
CA PRO A 15 13.72 15.59 1.23
C PRO A 15 13.25 14.14 1.20
N VAL A 16 13.21 13.51 0.01
CA VAL A 16 12.82 12.09 -0.10
C VAL A 16 13.92 11.19 0.45
N LEU A 17 15.19 11.50 0.22
CA LEU A 17 16.32 10.76 0.78
C LEU A 17 16.34 10.87 2.31
N VAL A 18 16.14 12.08 2.85
CA VAL A 18 16.02 12.29 4.31
C VAL A 18 14.83 11.52 4.88
N TRP A 19 13.69 11.58 4.20
CA TRP A 19 12.51 10.81 4.57
C TRP A 19 12.80 9.30 4.60
N ALA A 20 13.44 8.75 3.56
CA ALA A 20 13.76 7.34 3.49
C ALA A 20 14.72 6.90 4.61
N ALA A 21 15.73 7.71 4.92
CA ALA A 21 16.62 7.46 6.04
C ALA A 21 15.87 7.45 7.39
N LEU A 22 14.97 8.43 7.61
CA LEU A 22 14.14 8.46 8.81
C LEU A 22 13.19 7.28 8.89
N VAL A 23 12.60 6.85 7.77
CA VAL A 23 11.77 5.62 7.73
C VAL A 23 12.60 4.42 8.17
N ALA A 24 13.81 4.23 7.63
CA ALA A 24 14.68 3.13 8.00
C ALA A 24 15.02 3.14 9.50
N ILE A 25 15.29 4.32 10.06
CA ILE A 25 15.60 4.48 11.49
C ILE A 25 14.34 4.21 12.34
N ILE A 26 13.23 4.88 12.08
CA ILE A 26 12.03 4.81 12.93
C ILE A 26 11.42 3.41 12.86
N SER A 27 11.24 2.86 11.64
CA SER A 27 10.70 1.52 11.47
C SER A 27 11.67 0.45 11.99
N GLY A 28 12.99 0.64 11.79
CA GLY A 28 14.01 -0.26 12.33
C GLY A 28 14.00 -0.30 13.86
N LEU A 29 13.93 0.85 14.52
CA LEU A 29 13.82 0.93 15.99
C LEU A 29 12.53 0.28 16.49
N GLY A 30 11.40 0.47 15.79
CA GLY A 30 10.14 -0.16 16.09
C GLY A 30 10.20 -1.69 16.02
N LEU A 31 11.08 -2.26 15.18
CA LEU A 31 11.24 -3.70 15.03
C LEU A 31 12.25 -4.34 16.00
N ILE A 32 13.00 -3.55 16.80
CA ILE A 32 13.95 -4.10 17.78
C ILE A 32 13.32 -5.15 18.70
N PRO A 33 12.13 -4.93 19.32
CA PRO A 33 11.49 -5.95 20.15
C PRO A 33 11.19 -7.22 19.36
N PHE A 34 10.80 -7.11 18.10
CA PHE A 34 10.54 -8.26 17.26
C PHE A 34 11.77 -9.14 17.12
N TYR A 35 12.92 -8.59 16.74
CA TYR A 35 14.16 -9.33 16.60
C TYR A 35 14.71 -9.86 17.93
N ALA A 36 14.44 -9.17 19.05
CA ALA A 36 14.83 -9.62 20.38
C ALA A 36 14.09 -10.89 20.81
N PHE A 37 12.79 -11.00 20.48
CA PHE A 37 11.97 -12.15 20.84
C PHE A 37 11.95 -13.25 19.79
N VAL A 38 12.23 -12.92 18.53
CA VAL A 38 12.21 -13.85 17.39
C VAL A 38 13.52 -13.72 16.62
N PRO A 39 14.65 -14.16 17.20
CA PRO A 39 15.97 -14.04 16.58
C PRO A 39 16.11 -14.85 15.29
N ASP A 40 15.32 -15.93 15.16
CA ASP A 40 15.27 -16.77 13.96
C ASP A 40 13.84 -16.87 13.44
N LEU A 41 13.52 -16.04 12.47
CA LEU A 41 12.19 -15.98 11.86
C LEU A 41 11.81 -17.27 11.13
N SER A 42 12.79 -18.05 10.66
CA SER A 42 12.53 -19.33 9.97
C SER A 42 11.96 -20.39 10.91
N LYS A 43 12.19 -20.23 12.21
CA LYS A 43 11.71 -21.14 13.29
C LYS A 43 10.49 -20.59 14.02
N PHE A 44 9.99 -19.42 13.61
CA PHE A 44 8.84 -18.82 14.27
C PHE A 44 7.56 -19.61 13.98
N THR A 45 7.06 -20.31 14.98
CA THR A 45 5.85 -21.14 14.87
C THR A 45 4.58 -20.44 15.40
N GLY A 46 4.71 -19.21 15.87
CA GLY A 46 3.60 -18.50 16.52
C GLY A 46 3.34 -18.92 17.98
N ASN A 47 4.06 -19.92 18.50
CA ASN A 47 3.88 -20.43 19.86
C ASN A 47 4.64 -19.59 20.90
N LEU A 48 4.23 -18.33 21.05
CA LEU A 48 4.75 -17.45 22.09
C LEU A 48 3.65 -17.16 23.13
N PRO A 49 4.03 -16.82 24.38
CA PRO A 49 3.08 -16.32 25.37
C PRO A 49 2.29 -15.12 24.82
N ALA A 50 1.00 -15.03 25.15
CA ALA A 50 0.11 -14.00 24.65
C ALA A 50 0.65 -12.56 24.82
N ALA A 51 1.33 -12.29 25.94
CA ALA A 51 1.96 -10.98 26.18
C ALA A 51 3.09 -10.68 25.18
N GLN A 52 3.89 -11.68 24.80
CA GLN A 52 4.96 -11.50 23.81
C GLN A 52 4.38 -11.32 22.40
N LEU A 53 3.34 -12.08 22.04
CA LEU A 53 2.62 -11.89 20.78
C LEU A 53 2.03 -10.48 20.69
N ALA A 54 1.44 -9.98 21.77
CA ALA A 54 0.91 -8.60 21.83
C ALA A 54 2.04 -7.57 21.66
N LEU A 55 3.18 -7.73 22.33
CA LEU A 55 4.34 -6.85 22.17
C LEU A 55 4.89 -6.86 20.74
N LEU A 56 4.96 -8.03 20.12
CA LEU A 56 5.38 -8.17 18.72
C LEU A 56 4.40 -7.47 17.78
N GLY A 57 3.09 -7.64 18.00
CA GLY A 57 2.06 -6.91 17.27
C GLY A 57 2.24 -5.40 17.38
N ILE A 58 2.40 -4.87 18.60
CA ILE A 58 2.67 -3.45 18.83
C ILE A 58 3.96 -2.99 18.13
N ALA A 59 5.03 -3.78 18.17
CA ALA A 59 6.29 -3.45 17.51
C ALA A 59 6.14 -3.32 15.99
N VAL A 60 5.39 -4.24 15.36
CA VAL A 60 5.09 -4.19 13.93
C VAL A 60 4.25 -2.95 13.58
N GLU A 61 3.23 -2.63 14.39
CA GLU A 61 2.40 -1.45 14.19
C GLU A 61 3.18 -0.13 14.37
N LEU A 62 4.08 -0.07 15.36
CA LEU A 62 5.00 1.06 15.54
C LEU A 62 5.93 1.22 14.34
N ALA A 63 6.43 0.13 13.77
CA ALA A 63 7.24 0.16 12.56
C ALA A 63 6.43 0.66 11.35
N ALA A 64 5.16 0.29 11.25
CA ALA A 64 4.26 0.73 10.19
C ALA A 64 3.95 2.25 10.24
N VAL A 65 4.07 2.90 11.41
CA VAL A 65 3.90 4.36 11.56
C VAL A 65 5.11 5.14 11.02
N GLY A 66 6.26 4.51 10.88
CA GLY A 66 7.51 5.14 10.45
C GLY A 66 7.40 6.01 9.20
N PRO A 67 6.82 5.55 8.09
CA PRO A 67 6.71 6.34 6.86
C PRO A 67 5.94 7.65 7.04
N SER A 68 4.80 7.63 7.74
CA SER A 68 4.00 8.82 7.99
C SER A 68 4.67 9.77 8.97
N LEU A 69 5.25 9.27 10.05
CA LEU A 69 5.96 10.09 11.01
C LEU A 69 7.17 10.78 10.37
N ALA A 70 7.97 10.04 9.62
CA ALA A 70 9.09 10.60 8.86
C ALA A 70 8.63 11.69 7.88
N ALA A 71 7.52 11.47 7.18
CA ALA A 71 6.97 12.44 6.24
C ALA A 71 6.51 13.73 6.94
N ILE A 72 5.87 13.61 8.08
CA ILE A 72 5.44 14.77 8.90
C ILE A 72 6.67 15.54 9.38
N LEU A 73 7.69 14.86 9.92
CA LEU A 73 8.92 15.49 10.42
C LEU A 73 9.67 16.24 9.31
N VAL A 74 9.81 15.63 8.13
CA VAL A 74 10.46 16.29 6.99
C VAL A 74 9.61 17.44 6.47
N ALA A 75 8.31 17.23 6.30
CA ALA A 75 7.41 18.25 5.81
C ALA A 75 7.31 19.47 6.74
N TRP A 76 7.45 19.29 8.03
CA TRP A 76 7.51 20.41 8.99
C TRP A 76 8.72 21.35 8.78
N ARG A 77 9.83 20.79 8.30
CA ARG A 77 11.05 21.56 7.97
C ARG A 77 10.99 22.21 6.59
N MET A 78 9.94 21.94 5.79
CA MET A 78 9.79 22.43 4.42
C MET A 78 8.82 23.62 4.37
N PRO A 79 9.24 24.77 3.81
CA PRO A 79 8.34 25.90 3.57
C PRO A 79 7.40 25.65 2.37
N GLY A 80 6.28 26.36 2.34
CA GLY A 80 5.40 26.46 1.17
C GLY A 80 4.63 25.18 0.82
N ALA A 81 4.46 24.95 -0.47
CA ALA A 81 3.61 23.90 -1.03
C ALA A 81 4.09 22.47 -0.72
N GLY A 82 5.33 22.29 -0.28
CA GLY A 82 5.87 20.98 0.13
C GLY A 82 5.73 20.68 1.62
N GLY A 83 5.27 21.63 2.42
CA GLY A 83 5.26 21.55 3.87
C GLY A 83 4.09 20.75 4.46
N ALA A 84 4.07 20.64 5.79
CA ALA A 84 3.09 19.84 6.54
C ALA A 84 1.63 20.21 6.23
N ARG A 85 1.32 21.50 6.06
CA ARG A 85 -0.04 21.95 5.69
C ARG A 85 -0.53 21.31 4.39
N SER A 86 0.35 21.16 3.39
CA SER A 86 -0.03 20.54 2.11
C SER A 86 -0.21 19.04 2.24
N LEU A 87 0.56 18.39 3.11
CA LEU A 87 0.44 16.97 3.43
C LEU A 87 -0.93 16.68 4.08
N PHE A 88 -1.29 17.42 5.14
CA PHE A 88 -2.58 17.25 5.81
C PHE A 88 -3.78 17.68 4.96
N ARG A 89 -3.60 18.62 4.02
CA ARG A 89 -4.66 19.00 3.08
C ARG A 89 -5.11 17.84 2.19
N GLN A 90 -4.22 16.92 1.84
CA GLN A 90 -4.55 15.75 1.05
C GLN A 90 -5.50 14.80 1.80
N PHE A 91 -5.40 14.72 3.13
CA PHE A 91 -6.34 13.96 3.96
C PHE A 91 -7.74 14.57 3.95
N ARG A 92 -7.85 15.90 3.84
CA ARG A 92 -9.15 16.59 3.73
C ARG A 92 -9.81 16.41 2.36
N HIS A 93 -9.11 15.83 1.37
CA HIS A 93 -9.65 15.56 0.04
C HIS A 93 -10.41 14.23 0.01
N TRP A 94 -11.46 14.12 0.84
CA TRP A 94 -12.29 12.93 0.95
C TRP A 94 -13.54 12.95 0.07
N ARG A 95 -13.97 14.14 -0.41
CA ARG A 95 -15.14 14.32 -1.29
C ARG A 95 -14.78 13.96 -2.73
N VAL A 96 -14.60 12.68 -3.00
CA VAL A 96 -14.42 12.11 -4.33
C VAL A 96 -15.65 11.34 -4.75
N HIS A 97 -15.79 11.01 -6.04
CA HIS A 97 -16.94 10.23 -6.49
C HIS A 97 -17.04 8.89 -5.75
N PRO A 98 -18.21 8.51 -5.18
CA PRO A 98 -18.36 7.34 -4.32
C PRO A 98 -17.88 6.03 -4.93
N ILE A 99 -17.90 5.91 -6.26
CA ILE A 99 -17.40 4.73 -6.98
C ILE A 99 -15.94 4.39 -6.61
N TRP A 100 -15.12 5.40 -6.27
CA TRP A 100 -13.74 5.18 -5.90
C TRP A 100 -13.61 4.50 -4.54
N TYR A 101 -14.52 4.79 -3.61
CA TYR A 101 -14.59 4.07 -2.32
C TYR A 101 -15.10 2.64 -2.50
N LEU A 102 -16.07 2.42 -3.41
CA LEU A 102 -16.51 1.06 -3.76
C LEU A 102 -15.38 0.26 -4.41
N ILE A 103 -14.67 0.85 -5.37
CA ILE A 103 -13.50 0.20 -5.98
C ILE A 103 -12.44 -0.10 -4.92
N ALA A 104 -12.10 0.88 -4.07
CA ALA A 104 -11.14 0.74 -3.00
C ALA A 104 -11.51 -0.40 -2.04
N LEU A 105 -12.77 -0.50 -1.66
CA LEU A 105 -13.29 -1.50 -0.74
C LEU A 105 -13.36 -2.90 -1.36
N LEU A 106 -13.85 -3.00 -2.60
CA LEU A 106 -14.22 -4.29 -3.19
C LEU A 106 -13.12 -4.91 -4.06
N LEU A 107 -12.19 -4.13 -4.60
CA LEU A 107 -11.16 -4.61 -5.54
C LEU A 107 -10.30 -5.77 -5.01
N PRO A 108 -9.90 -5.83 -3.72
CA PRO A 108 -9.12 -6.95 -3.22
C PRO A 108 -9.86 -8.29 -3.28
N ILE A 109 -11.19 -8.29 -3.16
CA ILE A 109 -12.01 -9.51 -3.11
C ILE A 109 -11.85 -10.35 -4.38
N PRO A 110 -12.14 -9.87 -5.60
CA PRO A 110 -12.01 -10.68 -6.80
C PRO A 110 -10.57 -11.11 -7.07
N ILE A 111 -9.57 -10.34 -6.64
CA ILE A 111 -8.16 -10.69 -6.79
C ILE A 111 -7.81 -11.90 -5.90
N LEU A 112 -8.22 -11.87 -4.63
CA LEU A 112 -7.99 -12.96 -3.69
C LEU A 112 -8.78 -14.21 -4.09
N LEU A 113 -10.06 -14.06 -4.44
CA LEU A 113 -10.90 -15.17 -4.90
C LEU A 113 -10.37 -15.79 -6.19
N ALA A 114 -9.81 -15.01 -7.11
CA ALA A 114 -9.19 -15.56 -8.32
C ALA A 114 -8.01 -16.49 -7.97
N ALA A 115 -7.19 -16.12 -7.00
CA ALA A 115 -6.12 -16.99 -6.51
C ALA A 115 -6.67 -18.28 -5.92
N ASP A 116 -7.75 -18.20 -5.12
CA ASP A 116 -8.40 -19.38 -4.53
C ASP A 116 -8.98 -20.30 -5.59
N VAL A 117 -9.68 -19.75 -6.60
CA VAL A 117 -10.27 -20.52 -7.69
C VAL A 117 -9.19 -21.25 -8.51
N ILE A 118 -8.10 -20.55 -8.85
CA ILE A 118 -6.98 -21.16 -9.59
C ILE A 118 -6.32 -22.26 -8.75
N TRP A 119 -6.14 -22.01 -7.42
CA TRP A 119 -5.57 -22.98 -6.49
C TRP A 119 -6.39 -24.28 -6.46
N MET A 120 -7.70 -24.16 -6.36
CA MET A 120 -8.62 -25.30 -6.36
C MET A 120 -8.62 -26.02 -7.73
N ALA A 121 -8.59 -25.26 -8.84
CA ALA A 121 -8.53 -25.82 -10.19
C ALA A 121 -7.23 -26.61 -10.46
N LEU A 122 -6.15 -26.30 -9.75
CA LEU A 122 -4.91 -27.07 -9.76
C LEU A 122 -4.96 -28.34 -8.91
N GLY A 123 -6.12 -28.74 -8.41
CA GLY A 123 -6.33 -29.93 -7.59
C GLY A 123 -5.72 -29.83 -6.18
N ARG A 124 -5.52 -28.61 -5.68
CA ARG A 124 -4.98 -28.39 -4.34
C ARG A 124 -6.08 -28.48 -3.29
N GLN A 125 -5.67 -28.78 -2.04
CA GLN A 125 -6.62 -28.98 -0.94
C GLN A 125 -7.43 -27.73 -0.61
N SER A 126 -8.57 -27.94 0.08
CA SER A 126 -9.50 -26.91 0.49
C SER A 126 -8.82 -25.78 1.28
N LEU A 127 -9.28 -24.57 1.01
CA LEU A 127 -8.81 -23.35 1.65
C LEU A 127 -9.36 -23.21 3.07
N VAL A 128 -8.56 -22.70 3.96
CA VAL A 128 -8.97 -22.42 5.34
C VAL A 128 -9.34 -20.93 5.42
N TRP A 129 -10.62 -20.66 5.55
CA TRP A 129 -11.16 -19.33 5.78
C TRP A 129 -11.01 -18.95 7.26
N LEU A 130 -10.69 -17.68 7.54
CA LEU A 130 -10.66 -17.22 8.92
C LEU A 130 -12.05 -17.29 9.53
N THR A 131 -12.25 -18.22 10.46
CA THR A 131 -13.53 -18.46 11.12
C THR A 131 -13.47 -18.26 12.63
N VAL A 132 -12.33 -17.82 13.17
CA VAL A 132 -12.13 -17.66 14.62
C VAL A 132 -12.65 -16.30 15.07
N PRO A 133 -13.83 -16.22 15.71
CA PRO A 133 -14.44 -14.94 16.10
C PRO A 133 -13.54 -14.08 16.98
N GLY A 134 -12.74 -14.69 17.86
CA GLY A 134 -11.80 -13.99 18.74
C GLY A 134 -10.66 -13.27 18.01
N ALA A 135 -10.33 -13.67 16.78
CA ALA A 135 -9.31 -13.01 15.98
C ALA A 135 -9.83 -11.76 15.22
N ILE A 136 -11.14 -11.59 15.10
CA ILE A 136 -11.74 -10.50 14.33
C ILE A 136 -11.31 -9.11 14.82
N PRO A 137 -11.38 -8.77 16.12
CA PRO A 137 -10.97 -7.44 16.59
C PRO A 137 -9.50 -7.15 16.31
N PHE A 138 -8.62 -8.15 16.48
CA PHE A 138 -7.20 -8.03 16.17
C PHE A 138 -6.96 -7.82 14.68
N THR A 139 -7.61 -8.60 13.81
CA THR A 139 -7.51 -8.47 12.35
C THR A 139 -7.97 -7.10 11.88
N ILE A 140 -9.08 -6.57 12.41
CA ILE A 140 -9.56 -5.23 12.10
C ILE A 140 -8.58 -4.16 12.58
N GLY A 141 -8.06 -4.27 13.80
CA GLY A 141 -7.08 -3.33 14.35
C GLY A 141 -5.81 -3.29 13.52
N ALA A 142 -5.20 -4.45 13.25
CA ALA A 142 -4.02 -4.61 12.42
C ALA A 142 -4.24 -4.16 10.96
N ALA A 143 -5.48 -4.14 10.48
CA ALA A 143 -5.80 -3.67 9.15
C ALA A 143 -5.96 -2.14 9.06
N LEU A 144 -6.26 -1.45 10.16
CA LEU A 144 -6.54 -0.01 10.16
C LEU A 144 -5.31 0.85 10.46
N VAL A 145 -4.39 0.37 11.31
CA VAL A 145 -3.20 1.14 11.71
C VAL A 145 -2.22 1.37 10.56
N PRO A 146 -1.81 0.34 9.76
CA PRO A 146 -0.88 0.54 8.66
C PRO A 146 -1.32 1.57 7.62
N PRO A 147 -2.58 1.63 7.16
CA PRO A 147 -3.02 2.68 6.25
C PRO A 147 -2.77 4.10 6.76
N LEU A 148 -3.00 4.35 8.05
CA LEU A 148 -2.72 5.64 8.67
C LEU A 148 -1.21 5.87 8.83
N GLY A 149 -0.47 4.84 9.19
CA GLY A 149 0.97 4.89 9.42
C GLY A 149 1.80 4.99 8.14
N GLU A 150 1.32 4.49 7.04
CA GLU A 150 2.09 4.37 5.80
C GLU A 150 1.68 5.41 4.74
N GLU A 151 0.37 5.67 4.54
CA GLU A 151 -0.10 6.37 3.34
C GLU A 151 0.27 7.85 3.30
N PHE A 152 0.38 8.55 4.44
CA PHE A 152 0.93 9.91 4.46
C PHE A 152 2.37 9.95 3.94
N GLY A 153 3.17 8.94 4.31
CA GLY A 153 4.56 8.82 3.88
C GLY A 153 4.66 8.46 2.41
N TRP A 154 4.06 7.35 2.03
CA TRP A 154 4.20 6.82 0.67
C TRP A 154 3.45 7.67 -0.37
N ARG A 155 2.14 7.87 -0.21
CA ARG A 155 1.29 8.54 -1.21
C ARG A 155 1.22 10.04 -0.99
N GLY A 156 1.21 10.47 0.26
CA GLY A 156 1.18 11.91 0.57
C GLY A 156 2.50 12.61 0.33
N PHE A 157 3.64 11.96 0.59
CA PHE A 157 4.95 12.59 0.55
C PHE A 157 5.86 12.07 -0.56
N ALA A 158 6.17 10.76 -0.58
CA ALA A 158 7.18 10.21 -1.47
C ALA A 158 6.71 10.08 -2.92
N GLN A 159 5.54 9.47 -3.16
CA GLN A 159 5.03 9.22 -4.51
C GLN A 159 4.92 10.49 -5.36
N PRO A 160 4.32 11.61 -4.92
CA PRO A 160 4.22 12.80 -5.77
C PRO A 160 5.57 13.38 -6.18
N ARG A 161 6.62 13.14 -5.39
CA ARG A 161 7.98 13.61 -5.67
C ARG A 161 8.76 12.67 -6.58
N LEU A 162 8.60 11.37 -6.40
CA LEU A 162 9.29 10.34 -7.17
C LEU A 162 8.62 10.08 -8.52
N GLN A 163 7.29 10.09 -8.57
CA GLN A 163 6.52 9.80 -9.79
C GLN A 163 6.86 10.74 -10.94
N ARG A 164 7.20 12.00 -10.65
CA ARG A 164 7.62 12.99 -11.66
C ARG A 164 8.97 12.65 -12.32
N ARG A 165 9.80 11.82 -11.69
CA ARG A 165 11.12 11.44 -12.19
C ARG A 165 11.21 9.99 -12.64
N LEU A 166 10.55 9.09 -11.94
CA LEU A 166 10.68 7.64 -12.09
C LEU A 166 9.42 6.99 -12.70
N GLY A 167 8.38 7.80 -13.01
CA GLY A 167 7.09 7.27 -13.40
C GLY A 167 6.32 6.66 -12.22
N VAL A 168 5.40 5.74 -12.51
CA VAL A 168 4.45 5.22 -11.53
C VAL A 168 5.02 4.15 -10.61
N PHE A 169 6.14 3.56 -10.97
CA PHE A 169 6.73 2.42 -10.28
C PHE A 169 7.53 2.86 -9.05
N VAL A 170 6.83 3.38 -8.03
CA VAL A 170 7.42 3.65 -6.72
C VAL A 170 6.92 2.59 -5.75
N PRO A 171 7.77 1.62 -5.37
CA PRO A 171 7.40 0.62 -4.36
C PRO A 171 7.06 1.32 -3.05
N GLY A 172 5.97 0.91 -2.43
CA GLY A 172 5.59 1.35 -1.08
C GLY A 172 5.39 0.14 -0.21
N GLY A 173 5.94 0.15 0.98
CA GLY A 173 5.74 -0.89 1.98
C GLY A 173 6.96 -1.05 2.88
N SER A 174 6.70 -1.16 4.18
CA SER A 174 7.68 -1.50 5.21
C SER A 174 7.44 -2.96 5.60
N LYS A 175 7.94 -3.93 4.85
CA LYS A 175 7.83 -5.35 5.24
C LYS A 175 9.18 -5.95 5.58
N LEU A 176 9.17 -6.70 6.68
CA LEU A 176 10.27 -7.56 7.09
C LEU A 176 10.45 -8.64 6.02
N PHE A 177 11.67 -8.78 5.50
CA PHE A 177 11.97 -9.75 4.46
C PHE A 177 12.44 -11.06 5.08
N LEU A 178 11.69 -12.13 4.80
CA LEU A 178 12.20 -13.49 4.94
C LEU A 178 12.85 -13.90 3.62
N PRO A 179 14.05 -14.51 3.63
CA PRO A 179 14.77 -14.87 2.40
C PRO A 179 13.97 -15.78 1.46
N SER A 180 13.14 -16.66 1.99
CA SER A 180 12.31 -17.60 1.22
C SER A 180 11.16 -16.95 0.45
N ASP A 181 10.75 -15.72 0.84
CA ASP A 181 9.52 -15.10 0.35
C ASP A 181 9.75 -13.77 -0.37
N VAL A 182 11.01 -13.46 -0.65
CA VAL A 182 11.43 -12.17 -1.22
C VAL A 182 10.69 -11.88 -2.53
N ALA A 183 10.70 -12.83 -3.46
CA ALA A 183 10.12 -12.61 -4.80
C ALA A 183 8.61 -12.33 -4.74
N GLN A 184 7.84 -13.19 -4.06
CA GLN A 184 6.38 -13.03 -3.94
C GLN A 184 6.00 -11.78 -3.17
N THR A 185 6.78 -11.42 -2.14
CA THR A 185 6.57 -10.20 -1.36
C THR A 185 6.78 -8.96 -2.21
N TYR A 186 7.87 -8.89 -3.00
CA TYR A 186 8.11 -7.77 -3.90
C TYR A 186 7.09 -7.68 -5.03
N ILE A 187 6.70 -8.81 -5.65
CA ILE A 187 5.66 -8.81 -6.67
C ILE A 187 4.37 -8.20 -6.11
N ARG A 188 3.94 -8.63 -4.92
CA ARG A 188 2.73 -8.11 -4.28
C ARG A 188 2.86 -6.64 -3.89
N LEU A 189 3.99 -6.23 -3.30
CA LEU A 189 4.23 -4.83 -2.92
C LEU A 189 4.22 -3.88 -4.12
N ILE A 190 4.89 -4.25 -5.21
CA ILE A 190 4.90 -3.44 -6.43
C ILE A 190 3.49 -3.36 -7.03
N SER A 191 2.79 -4.49 -7.07
CA SER A 191 1.44 -4.57 -7.64
C SER A 191 0.43 -3.75 -6.85
N THR A 192 0.42 -3.85 -5.53
CA THR A 192 -0.44 -3.04 -4.65
C THR A 192 -0.06 -1.56 -4.73
N ALA A 193 1.24 -1.24 -4.83
CA ALA A 193 1.68 0.15 -5.02
C ALA A 193 1.13 0.77 -6.32
N VAL A 194 1.10 0.01 -7.42
CA VAL A 194 0.49 0.44 -8.69
C VAL A 194 -1.01 0.66 -8.53
N ILE A 195 -1.73 -0.26 -7.89
CA ILE A 195 -3.18 -0.15 -7.64
C ILE A 195 -3.48 1.10 -6.79
N TYR A 196 -2.74 1.31 -5.72
CA TYR A 196 -2.93 2.48 -4.84
C TYR A 196 -2.56 3.79 -5.55
N ALA A 197 -1.50 3.79 -6.36
CA ALA A 197 -1.14 4.94 -7.18
C ALA A 197 -2.24 5.28 -8.21
N TRP A 198 -2.88 4.26 -8.80
CA TRP A 198 -4.01 4.43 -9.70
C TRP A 198 -5.21 5.08 -8.99
N ILE A 199 -5.58 4.59 -7.81
CA ILE A 199 -6.66 5.17 -7.01
C ILE A 199 -6.32 6.61 -6.62
N TYR A 200 -5.10 6.85 -6.11
CA TYR A 200 -4.63 8.18 -5.71
C TYR A 200 -4.69 9.19 -6.86
N ASN A 201 -4.14 8.82 -8.02
CA ASN A 201 -4.09 9.71 -9.17
C ASN A 201 -5.49 9.94 -9.78
N SER A 202 -6.32 8.90 -9.84
CA SER A 202 -7.68 8.97 -10.39
C SER A 202 -8.64 9.77 -9.51
N THR A 203 -8.35 9.87 -8.22
CA THR A 203 -9.10 10.68 -7.25
C THR A 203 -8.54 12.09 -7.08
N GLY A 204 -7.52 12.47 -7.86
CA GLY A 204 -6.90 13.79 -7.73
C GLY A 204 -6.08 13.98 -6.46
N GLY A 205 -5.56 12.89 -5.87
CA GLY A 205 -4.71 12.92 -4.69
C GLY A 205 -5.45 12.70 -3.36
N SER A 206 -6.54 11.92 -3.36
CA SER A 206 -7.27 11.57 -2.13
C SER A 206 -6.53 10.52 -1.31
N LEU A 207 -5.94 10.92 -0.18
CA LEU A 207 -5.38 9.98 0.79
C LEU A 207 -6.45 9.08 1.43
N PRO A 208 -7.65 9.58 1.84
CA PRO A 208 -8.68 8.72 2.40
C PRO A 208 -9.12 7.59 1.46
N ALA A 209 -9.21 7.83 0.16
CA ALA A 209 -9.57 6.77 -0.80
C ALA A 209 -8.50 5.66 -0.84
N VAL A 210 -7.22 6.03 -0.76
CA VAL A 210 -6.13 5.04 -0.72
C VAL A 210 -6.07 4.33 0.62
N MET A 211 -6.30 5.04 1.72
CA MET A 211 -6.36 4.43 3.06
C MET A 211 -7.46 3.38 3.15
N VAL A 212 -8.63 3.64 2.54
CA VAL A 212 -9.71 2.64 2.44
C VAL A 212 -9.27 1.44 1.62
N ALA A 213 -8.57 1.64 0.49
CA ALA A 213 -8.08 0.54 -0.33
C ALA A 213 -7.04 -0.32 0.42
N HIS A 214 -6.16 0.31 1.17
CA HIS A 214 -5.15 -0.37 1.97
C HIS A 214 -5.79 -1.14 3.14
N ALA A 215 -6.71 -0.51 3.87
CA ALA A 215 -7.45 -1.17 4.94
C ALA A 215 -8.27 -2.36 4.41
N ALA A 216 -8.95 -2.19 3.28
CA ALA A 216 -9.70 -3.26 2.63
C ALA A 216 -8.80 -4.41 2.21
N HIS A 217 -7.62 -4.13 1.62
CA HIS A 217 -6.64 -5.16 1.30
C HIS A 217 -6.24 -5.97 2.53
N ASN A 218 -5.90 -5.30 3.63
CA ASN A 218 -5.49 -5.95 4.88
C ASN A 218 -6.63 -6.76 5.50
N ILE A 219 -7.85 -6.19 5.57
CA ILE A 219 -9.03 -6.89 6.10
C ILE A 219 -9.34 -8.12 5.25
N HIS A 220 -9.47 -7.96 3.94
CA HIS A 220 -9.83 -9.09 3.07
C HIS A 220 -8.77 -10.19 3.05
N SER A 221 -7.48 -9.82 3.09
CA SER A 221 -6.39 -10.79 3.22
C SER A 221 -6.38 -11.53 4.57
N GLY A 222 -7.03 -11.00 5.59
CA GLY A 222 -7.24 -11.67 6.87
C GLY A 222 -8.40 -12.68 6.86
N PHE A 223 -9.38 -12.51 5.95
CA PHE A 223 -10.58 -13.36 5.89
C PHE A 223 -10.63 -14.29 4.68
N ILE A 224 -10.12 -13.83 3.53
CA ILE A 224 -10.08 -14.60 2.28
C ILE A 224 -8.69 -15.22 2.14
N PRO A 225 -8.57 -16.54 1.98
CA PRO A 225 -7.27 -17.22 1.93
C PRO A 225 -6.31 -16.70 0.86
N GLY A 226 -6.78 -16.40 -0.34
CA GLY A 226 -5.95 -15.96 -1.44
C GLY A 226 -4.84 -16.96 -1.76
N ALA A 227 -5.13 -18.27 -1.60
CA ALA A 227 -4.20 -19.39 -1.71
C ALA A 227 -3.01 -19.35 -0.73
N SER A 228 -3.10 -18.58 0.37
CA SER A 228 -1.97 -18.31 1.28
C SER A 228 -1.59 -19.46 2.21
N VAL A 229 -2.38 -20.54 2.27
CA VAL A 229 -2.20 -21.67 3.22
C VAL A 229 -1.24 -22.76 2.75
N ASP A 230 -0.49 -22.54 1.69
CA ASP A 230 0.46 -23.53 1.18
C ASP A 230 1.83 -23.41 1.84
N PRO A 231 2.32 -24.46 2.54
CA PRO A 231 3.64 -24.45 3.16
C PRO A 231 4.79 -24.42 2.13
N ARG A 232 4.53 -24.68 0.86
CA ARG A 232 5.52 -24.65 -0.24
C ARG A 232 5.65 -23.30 -0.92
N HIS A 233 5.01 -22.28 -0.38
CA HIS A 233 5.01 -20.89 -0.88
C HIS A 233 4.42 -20.69 -2.30
N LEU A 234 3.85 -21.72 -2.94
CA LEU A 234 3.19 -21.61 -4.24
C LEU A 234 1.90 -20.80 -4.16
N GLY A 235 1.11 -21.01 -3.12
CA GLY A 235 -0.13 -20.27 -2.90
C GLY A 235 0.09 -18.77 -2.73
N PRO A 236 0.97 -18.32 -1.80
CA PRO A 236 1.34 -16.91 -1.68
C PRO A 236 1.88 -16.29 -2.97
N LEU A 237 2.65 -17.06 -3.78
CA LEU A 237 3.12 -16.63 -5.09
C LEU A 237 1.95 -16.44 -6.05
N LEU A 238 0.99 -17.38 -6.08
CA LEU A 238 -0.21 -17.27 -6.92
C LEU A 238 -1.02 -16.03 -6.56
N GLY A 239 -1.24 -15.77 -5.28
CA GLY A 239 -1.88 -14.54 -4.82
C GLY A 239 -1.14 -13.28 -5.30
N ALA A 240 0.18 -13.26 -5.20
CA ALA A 240 1.01 -12.16 -5.69
C ALA A 240 0.88 -11.97 -7.21
N LEU A 241 0.84 -13.07 -7.99
CA LEU A 241 0.64 -13.03 -9.44
C LEU A 241 -0.76 -12.52 -9.82
N CYS A 242 -1.80 -12.85 -9.07
CA CYS A 242 -3.15 -12.28 -9.29
C CYS A 242 -3.16 -10.76 -9.07
N TYR A 243 -2.47 -10.25 -8.04
CA TYR A 243 -2.27 -8.81 -7.85
C TYR A 243 -1.46 -8.19 -9.00
N ALA A 244 -0.43 -8.89 -9.49
CA ALA A 244 0.37 -8.43 -10.63
C ALA A 244 -0.48 -8.34 -11.91
N ALA A 245 -1.32 -9.33 -12.17
CA ALA A 245 -2.23 -9.32 -13.31
C ALA A 245 -3.19 -8.12 -13.23
N ALA A 246 -3.80 -7.87 -12.07
CA ALA A 246 -4.66 -6.69 -11.86
C ALA A 246 -3.90 -5.38 -12.10
N ALA A 247 -2.68 -5.24 -11.58
CA ALA A 247 -1.83 -4.07 -11.80
C ALA A 247 -1.47 -3.87 -13.27
N ILE A 248 -1.14 -4.95 -13.99
CA ILE A 248 -0.86 -4.93 -15.43
C ILE A 248 -2.09 -4.44 -16.21
N VAL A 249 -3.27 -4.97 -15.91
CA VAL A 249 -4.53 -4.53 -16.55
C VAL A 249 -4.74 -3.03 -16.33
N ILE A 250 -4.52 -2.52 -15.11
CA ILE A 250 -4.62 -1.08 -14.81
C ILE A 250 -3.62 -0.28 -15.64
N VAL A 251 -2.36 -0.70 -15.72
CA VAL A 251 -1.32 -0.01 -16.51
C VAL A 251 -1.65 0.01 -17.99
N LEU A 252 -2.17 -1.10 -18.55
CA LEU A 252 -2.57 -1.19 -19.94
C LEU A 252 -3.81 -0.37 -20.27
N ALA A 253 -4.78 -0.32 -19.35
CA ALA A 253 -6.04 0.42 -19.51
C ALA A 253 -5.90 1.93 -19.26
N THR A 254 -4.79 2.39 -18.70
CA THR A 254 -4.58 3.78 -18.31
C THR A 254 -3.37 4.40 -19.02
N ASN A 255 -3.14 5.71 -18.80
CA ASN A 255 -1.93 6.36 -19.25
C ASN A 255 -0.76 5.94 -18.33
N ARG A 256 0.29 5.34 -18.91
CA ARG A 256 1.46 4.80 -18.20
C ARG A 256 2.20 5.82 -17.31
N GLY A 257 2.10 7.11 -17.62
CA GLY A 257 2.75 8.17 -16.84
C GLY A 257 1.96 8.65 -15.63
N THR A 258 0.62 8.59 -15.70
CA THR A 258 -0.28 9.16 -14.68
C THR A 258 -1.24 8.15 -14.07
N LEU A 259 -1.40 6.96 -14.67
CA LEU A 259 -2.42 5.97 -14.34
C LEU A 259 -3.86 6.56 -14.31
N THR A 260 -4.13 7.58 -15.13
CA THR A 260 -5.47 8.13 -15.30
C THR A 260 -6.06 7.72 -16.64
N ARG A 261 -7.38 7.76 -16.79
CA ARG A 261 -8.04 7.36 -18.06
C ARG A 261 -7.51 8.14 -19.26
N ARG A 262 -7.19 7.46 -20.35
CA ARG A 262 -6.71 8.06 -21.62
C ARG A 262 -7.70 9.06 -22.23
N LEU A 263 -9.01 8.88 -21.98
CA LEU A 263 -10.10 9.72 -22.51
C LEU A 263 -10.05 11.18 -22.05
N GLN A 264 -9.40 11.49 -20.92
CA GLN A 264 -9.26 12.87 -20.46
C GLN A 264 -8.21 13.68 -21.25
N ALA A 265 -7.29 13.00 -21.92
CA ALA A 265 -6.28 13.67 -22.76
C ALA A 265 -6.86 14.19 -24.08
N SER A 266 -7.77 13.44 -24.72
CA SER A 266 -8.42 13.84 -25.98
C SER A 266 -9.40 15.02 -25.81
N HIS A 267 -10.17 15.07 -24.73
CA HIS A 267 -11.06 16.19 -24.45
C HIS A 267 -10.33 17.50 -24.10
N ARG A 268 -9.13 17.44 -23.54
CA ARG A 268 -8.29 18.61 -23.31
C ARG A 268 -7.62 19.12 -24.58
N ALA A 269 -7.24 18.24 -25.50
CA ALA A 269 -6.69 18.62 -26.81
C ALA A 269 -7.74 19.32 -27.69
N LEU A 270 -8.97 18.82 -27.71
CA LEU A 270 -10.08 19.41 -28.44
C LEU A 270 -10.51 20.80 -27.90
N ARG A 271 -10.36 21.05 -26.60
CA ARG A 271 -10.65 22.39 -26.02
C ARG A 271 -9.52 23.41 -26.22
N ARG A 272 -8.30 22.99 -26.55
CA ARG A 272 -7.18 23.88 -26.84
C ARG A 272 -6.99 24.20 -28.34
N GLY A 273 -7.66 23.44 -29.22
CA GLY A 273 -7.61 23.65 -30.66
C GLY A 273 -8.77 24.47 -31.23
N GLY A 274 -9.65 25.00 -30.40
CA GLY A 274 -10.85 25.75 -30.79
C GLY A 274 -10.80 27.23 -30.38
N THR A 275 -9.66 27.93 -30.60
CA THR A 275 -9.58 29.41 -30.54
C THR A 275 -8.90 29.90 -31.78
#